data_2c18b658cab0e21b99990f53f0a6212c
#
_entry.id   2c18b658cab0e21b99990f53f0a6212c
#
_cell.length_a   1.000
_cell.length_b   1.000
_cell.length_c   1.000
_cell.angle_alpha   90.00
_cell.angle_beta   90.00
_cell.angle_gamma   90.00
#
_symmetry.space_group_name_H-M   'P 1'
#
loop_
_entity.id
_entity.type
_entity.pdbx_description
1 polymer ?
#
loop_
_entity_poly.entity_id
_entity_poly.type
_entity_poly.pdbx_seq_one_letter_code
_entity_poly.pdbx_strand_id
1 'polypeptide(L)'
;MSSTVSAPAQIQLSQRFRGVRSRTLAICKPLTPEDMMVQSCPEASPAKWHLAHTAWFFESFILRDFLPGYRLFNEDFPWLFNSYYRSFTEFPEKRLRASFSRPGLDDILRYRSYVDEGIERLLEVNPDPEALRRIELGANHEEQHQELLLTDILHAFYTNPLRPIYRPFDSNQDMRSASAEPLRFIHFNGGLIDVGFSDSGFCYDNELPRHRVWLEPYALADRLITNREYAEFIADGGYRKSELWLSAGWDVIEQNGWRAPLYWNAEGESWTLYTLRGETSLEEAADAPVSHITYFEADAFARWAGKRLPTEFEWEAAAETQPVSGNLLDAEFLTPAPTSAASNSGDQLRQLWGDCWEWTSSAYLGYPGFAPLEGSLGEYNGKFMSGQMVLRGGSCVTPQPHIRSSYRNFFQPETRWQFSGIRLADKVTPLTGGASK
;
A
#
# COMPACT_ATOMS: atom_id res chain seq x y z
N MET A 1 -16.19 26.21 -20.51
CA MET A 1 -15.31 27.33 -20.11
C MET A 1 -13.96 26.73 -19.84
N SER A 2 -12.95 27.00 -20.67
CA SER A 2 -11.60 26.48 -20.54
C SER A 2 -10.94 27.17 -19.34
N SER A 3 -10.91 26.52 -18.20
CA SER A 3 -10.11 26.99 -17.06
C SER A 3 -8.63 26.76 -17.37
N THR A 4 -7.91 27.77 -17.75
CA THR A 4 -6.47 27.73 -17.85
C THR A 4 -5.89 27.43 -16.46
N VAL A 5 -5.19 26.30 -16.32
CA VAL A 5 -4.45 25.95 -15.08
C VAL A 5 -3.40 27.06 -14.86
N SER A 6 -3.26 27.52 -13.62
CA SER A 6 -2.31 28.60 -13.31
C SER A 6 -0.87 28.14 -13.47
N ALA A 7 0.02 29.02 -13.95
CA ALA A 7 1.44 28.75 -14.08
C ALA A 7 2.12 28.18 -12.79
N PRO A 8 1.76 28.62 -11.57
CA PRO A 8 2.26 28.00 -10.34
C PRO A 8 1.89 26.53 -10.18
N ALA A 9 0.67 26.11 -10.53
CA ALA A 9 0.24 24.72 -10.42
C ALA A 9 0.98 23.80 -11.41
N GLN A 10 1.29 24.30 -12.60
CA GLN A 10 2.09 23.57 -13.59
C GLN A 10 3.54 23.39 -13.15
N ILE A 11 4.14 24.39 -12.51
CA ILE A 11 5.50 24.31 -11.94
C ILE A 11 5.52 23.27 -10.80
N GLN A 12 4.52 23.26 -9.93
CA GLN A 12 4.40 22.27 -8.85
C GLN A 12 4.26 20.84 -9.41
N LEU A 13 3.47 20.65 -10.46
CA LEU A 13 3.32 19.34 -11.10
C LEU A 13 4.63 18.85 -11.73
N SER A 14 5.39 19.75 -12.40
CA SER A 14 6.70 19.43 -12.95
C SER A 14 7.69 19.01 -11.85
N GLN A 15 7.73 19.74 -10.73
CA GLN A 15 8.59 19.40 -9.59
C GLN A 15 8.19 18.06 -8.97
N ARG A 16 6.88 17.81 -8.79
CA ARG A 16 6.37 16.52 -8.30
C ARG A 16 6.76 15.38 -9.25
N PHE A 17 6.53 15.53 -10.54
CA PHE A 17 6.90 14.54 -11.54
C PHE A 17 8.39 14.16 -11.42
N ARG A 18 9.31 15.16 -11.45
CA ARG A 18 10.75 14.91 -11.30
C ARG A 18 11.09 14.23 -9.98
N GLY A 19 10.45 14.63 -8.88
CA GLY A 19 10.64 14.03 -7.56
C GLY A 19 10.26 12.55 -7.53
N VAL A 20 9.10 12.21 -8.08
CA VAL A 20 8.61 10.82 -8.18
C VAL A 20 9.57 9.98 -9.04
N ARG A 21 9.95 10.47 -10.23
CA ARG A 21 10.87 9.76 -11.14
C ARG A 21 12.25 9.51 -10.51
N SER A 22 12.79 10.51 -9.82
CA SER A 22 14.08 10.40 -9.12
C SER A 22 14.01 9.43 -7.94
N ARG A 23 12.91 9.44 -7.17
CA ARG A 23 12.71 8.52 -6.04
C ARG A 23 12.69 7.06 -6.51
N THR A 24 12.01 6.75 -7.61
CA THR A 24 12.01 5.39 -8.18
C THR A 24 13.43 4.91 -8.51
N LEU A 25 14.26 5.76 -9.09
CA LEU A 25 15.66 5.43 -9.35
C LEU A 25 16.48 5.26 -8.06
N ALA A 26 16.22 6.09 -7.04
CA ALA A 26 16.89 5.98 -5.74
C ALA A 26 16.55 4.67 -5.02
N ILE A 27 15.30 4.19 -5.13
CA ILE A 27 14.88 2.86 -4.63
C ILE A 27 15.64 1.76 -5.36
N CYS A 28 15.87 1.86 -6.66
CA CYS A 28 16.59 0.85 -7.42
C CYS A 28 18.11 0.89 -7.24
N LYS A 29 18.67 1.98 -6.70
CA LYS A 29 20.13 2.19 -6.60
C LYS A 29 20.89 1.10 -5.84
N PRO A 30 20.36 0.49 -4.74
CA PRO A 30 21.04 -0.60 -4.03
C PRO A 30 21.08 -1.93 -4.78
N LEU A 31 20.31 -2.09 -5.86
CA LEU A 31 20.13 -3.36 -6.58
C LEU A 31 21.18 -3.54 -7.66
N THR A 32 21.66 -4.78 -7.82
CA THR A 32 22.42 -5.19 -9.01
C THR A 32 21.49 -5.37 -10.21
N PRO A 33 21.99 -5.37 -11.45
CA PRO A 33 21.19 -5.71 -12.62
C PRO A 33 20.53 -7.10 -12.54
N GLU A 34 21.17 -8.05 -11.85
CA GLU A 34 20.66 -9.40 -11.60
C GLU A 34 19.46 -9.36 -10.63
N ASP A 35 19.55 -8.60 -9.55
CA ASP A 35 18.44 -8.41 -8.60
C ASP A 35 17.21 -7.82 -9.30
N MET A 36 17.44 -6.92 -10.25
CA MET A 36 16.38 -6.24 -11.00
C MET A 36 15.60 -7.15 -11.97
N MET A 37 16.06 -8.39 -12.17
CA MET A 37 15.39 -9.38 -13.04
C MET A 37 14.57 -10.41 -12.29
N VAL A 38 14.65 -10.47 -10.96
CA VAL A 38 14.01 -11.52 -10.15
C VAL A 38 12.50 -11.29 -10.08
N GLN A 39 11.74 -12.37 -10.30
CA GLN A 39 10.32 -12.49 -9.99
C GLN A 39 10.15 -13.71 -9.09
N SER A 40 10.00 -13.49 -7.80
CA SER A 40 10.05 -14.54 -6.78
C SER A 40 8.71 -15.25 -6.53
N CYS A 41 7.61 -14.67 -7.02
CA CYS A 41 6.28 -15.27 -7.00
C CYS A 41 5.43 -14.75 -8.18
N PRO A 42 4.28 -15.39 -8.49
CA PRO A 42 3.42 -14.95 -9.60
C PRO A 42 2.89 -13.52 -9.46
N GLU A 43 2.72 -13.05 -8.23
CA GLU A 43 2.19 -11.73 -7.89
C GLU A 43 3.23 -10.61 -8.01
N ALA A 44 4.50 -10.93 -7.81
CA ALA A 44 5.60 -9.98 -7.94
C ALA A 44 5.92 -9.62 -9.39
N SER A 45 6.71 -8.59 -9.58
CA SER A 45 7.30 -8.20 -10.86
C SER A 45 8.76 -7.80 -10.67
N PRO A 46 9.62 -8.03 -11.68
CA PRO A 46 11.02 -7.58 -11.61
C PRO A 46 11.12 -6.06 -11.46
N ALA A 47 12.09 -5.58 -10.70
CA ALA A 47 12.34 -4.15 -10.53
C ALA A 47 12.53 -3.44 -11.89
N LYS A 48 13.23 -4.07 -12.82
CA LYS A 48 13.38 -3.59 -14.20
C LYS A 48 12.03 -3.40 -14.90
N TRP A 49 11.08 -4.31 -14.67
CA TRP A 49 9.74 -4.21 -15.25
C TRP A 49 8.98 -3.00 -14.66
N HIS A 50 9.07 -2.75 -13.36
CA HIS A 50 8.45 -1.57 -12.74
C HIS A 50 8.99 -0.28 -13.33
N LEU A 51 10.31 -0.16 -13.53
CA LEU A 51 10.93 0.99 -14.18
C LEU A 51 10.38 1.24 -15.58
N ALA A 52 10.22 0.18 -16.36
CA ALA A 52 9.71 0.28 -17.72
C ALA A 52 8.21 0.56 -17.76
N HIS A 53 7.42 -0.11 -16.92
CA HIS A 53 5.97 0.02 -16.89
C HIS A 53 5.51 1.43 -16.50
N THR A 54 6.18 2.07 -15.54
CA THR A 54 5.84 3.44 -15.18
C THR A 54 6.19 4.44 -16.29
N ALA A 55 7.28 4.22 -17.03
CA ALA A 55 7.56 5.01 -18.24
C ALA A 55 6.53 4.74 -19.35
N TRP A 56 6.18 3.46 -19.56
CA TRP A 56 5.13 3.05 -20.49
C TRP A 56 3.79 3.76 -20.22
N PHE A 57 3.40 3.95 -18.97
CA PHE A 57 2.16 4.64 -18.63
C PHE A 57 2.17 6.09 -19.15
N PHE A 58 3.24 6.83 -18.89
CA PHE A 58 3.38 8.21 -19.37
C PHE A 58 3.44 8.28 -20.91
N GLU A 59 4.15 7.37 -21.54
CA GLU A 59 4.23 7.32 -23.01
C GLU A 59 2.87 7.00 -23.62
N SER A 60 2.20 5.94 -23.14
CA SER A 60 1.00 5.38 -23.76
C SER A 60 -0.24 6.21 -23.55
N PHE A 61 -0.40 6.83 -22.38
CA PHE A 61 -1.62 7.56 -22.02
C PHE A 61 -1.47 9.09 -22.07
N ILE A 62 -0.25 9.61 -22.26
CA ILE A 62 -0.01 11.05 -22.24
C ILE A 62 0.72 11.51 -23.49
N LEU A 63 1.96 11.06 -23.70
CA LEU A 63 2.78 11.61 -24.77
C LEU A 63 2.23 11.33 -26.16
N ARG A 64 1.71 10.14 -26.39
CA ARG A 64 1.09 9.79 -27.69
C ARG A 64 -0.11 10.66 -28.04
N ASP A 65 -0.91 11.01 -27.03
CA ASP A 65 -2.16 11.74 -27.23
C ASP A 65 -1.96 13.26 -27.27
N PHE A 66 -1.00 13.79 -26.47
CA PHE A 66 -0.93 15.21 -26.18
C PHE A 66 0.37 15.89 -26.64
N LEU A 67 1.45 15.18 -27.01
CA LEU A 67 2.66 15.81 -27.50
C LEU A 67 2.74 15.72 -29.02
N PRO A 68 2.51 16.83 -29.77
CA PRO A 68 2.55 16.82 -31.21
C PRO A 68 3.90 16.30 -31.77
N GLY A 69 3.81 15.38 -32.72
CA GLY A 69 5.01 14.81 -33.37
C GLY A 69 5.79 13.84 -32.49
N TYR A 70 5.25 13.42 -31.32
CA TYR A 70 5.87 12.40 -30.50
C TYR A 70 6.01 11.07 -31.28
N ARG A 71 7.15 10.43 -31.13
CA ARG A 71 7.39 9.09 -31.65
C ARG A 71 7.66 8.13 -30.51
N LEU A 72 7.12 6.92 -30.62
CA LEU A 72 7.38 5.87 -29.63
C LEU A 72 8.89 5.60 -29.55
N PHE A 73 9.40 5.37 -28.36
CA PHE A 73 10.78 4.93 -28.18
C PHE A 73 11.04 3.58 -28.85
N ASN A 74 10.07 2.67 -28.77
CA ASN A 74 10.09 1.37 -29.42
C ASN A 74 8.66 0.89 -29.67
N GLU A 75 8.36 0.40 -30.87
CA GLU A 75 7.02 -0.01 -31.29
C GLU A 75 6.48 -1.24 -30.54
N ASP A 76 7.34 -2.06 -29.94
CA ASP A 76 6.97 -3.25 -29.17
C ASP A 76 6.70 -2.94 -27.69
N PHE A 77 7.15 -1.79 -27.15
CA PHE A 77 7.03 -1.47 -25.73
C PHE A 77 5.60 -1.27 -25.26
N PRO A 78 4.66 -0.73 -26.07
CA PRO A 78 3.24 -0.68 -25.73
C PRO A 78 2.65 -2.05 -25.36
N TRP A 79 3.07 -3.12 -26.02
CA TRP A 79 2.68 -4.49 -25.71
C TRP A 79 3.48 -5.06 -24.52
N LEU A 80 4.81 -4.89 -24.54
CA LEU A 80 5.73 -5.56 -23.60
C LEU A 80 5.54 -5.11 -22.15
N PHE A 81 5.21 -3.83 -21.93
CA PHE A 81 5.12 -3.24 -20.59
C PHE A 81 3.69 -2.93 -20.15
N ASN A 82 2.67 -3.28 -20.93
CA ASN A 82 1.30 -3.29 -20.46
C ASN A 82 1.11 -4.34 -19.36
N SER A 83 0.21 -4.09 -18.41
CA SER A 83 -0.07 -5.01 -17.28
C SER A 83 -1.45 -5.66 -17.37
N TYR A 84 -2.50 -4.85 -17.49
CA TYR A 84 -3.90 -5.34 -17.44
C TYR A 84 -4.87 -4.50 -18.30
N TYR A 85 -4.38 -3.52 -19.04
CA TYR A 85 -5.23 -2.65 -19.87
C TYR A 85 -5.59 -3.35 -21.17
N ARG A 86 -6.59 -4.25 -21.11
CA ARG A 86 -7.01 -5.09 -22.25
C ARG A 86 -7.62 -4.28 -23.40
N SER A 87 -8.30 -3.18 -23.08
CA SER A 87 -8.86 -2.27 -24.09
C SER A 87 -7.79 -1.44 -24.81
N PHE A 88 -6.57 -1.35 -24.24
CA PHE A 88 -5.47 -0.63 -24.87
C PHE A 88 -4.70 -1.51 -25.87
N THR A 89 -4.21 -2.66 -25.41
CA THR A 89 -3.53 -3.67 -26.26
C THR A 89 -3.46 -5.00 -25.51
N GLU A 90 -3.14 -6.08 -26.21
CA GLU A 90 -2.73 -7.33 -25.58
C GLU A 90 -1.42 -7.12 -24.78
N PHE A 91 -1.10 -8.05 -23.90
CA PHE A 91 0.10 -8.01 -23.07
C PHE A 91 0.58 -9.41 -22.73
N PRO A 92 1.89 -9.59 -22.41
CA PRO A 92 2.43 -10.88 -22.00
C PRO A 92 1.85 -11.32 -20.65
N GLU A 93 1.77 -12.63 -20.45
CA GLU A 93 1.40 -13.18 -19.14
C GLU A 93 2.36 -12.69 -18.04
N LYS A 94 1.80 -12.30 -16.90
CA LYS A 94 2.55 -11.74 -15.77
C LYS A 94 3.72 -12.62 -15.34
N ARG A 95 3.54 -13.96 -15.33
CA ARG A 95 4.56 -14.94 -14.95
C ARG A 95 5.80 -14.95 -15.86
N LEU A 96 5.72 -14.35 -17.06
CA LEU A 96 6.83 -14.29 -18.03
C LEU A 96 7.72 -13.05 -17.85
N ARG A 97 7.38 -12.11 -16.96
CA ARG A 97 8.11 -10.85 -16.83
C ARG A 97 9.59 -11.05 -16.52
N ALA A 98 9.95 -12.03 -15.70
CA ALA A 98 11.33 -12.38 -15.40
C ALA A 98 12.06 -13.09 -16.57
N SER A 99 11.32 -13.63 -17.54
CA SER A 99 11.92 -14.33 -18.70
C SER A 99 12.43 -13.35 -19.75
N PHE A 100 12.09 -12.06 -19.67
CA PHE A 100 12.48 -11.07 -20.65
C PHE A 100 13.82 -10.41 -20.29
N SER A 101 14.94 -11.06 -20.67
CA SER A 101 16.27 -10.48 -20.48
C SER A 101 16.49 -9.22 -21.32
N ARG A 102 15.77 -9.10 -22.45
CA ARG A 102 15.78 -7.92 -23.33
C ARG A 102 14.41 -7.23 -23.30
N PRO A 103 14.38 -5.88 -23.31
CA PRO A 103 15.52 -4.94 -23.30
C PRO A 103 16.38 -5.05 -22.03
N GLY A 104 17.67 -4.68 -22.13
CA GLY A 104 18.59 -4.61 -20.99
C GLY A 104 18.26 -3.43 -20.07
N LEU A 105 18.89 -3.38 -18.88
CA LEU A 105 18.67 -2.30 -17.93
C LEU A 105 19.00 -0.92 -18.51
N ASP A 106 20.12 -0.81 -19.24
CA ASP A 106 20.51 0.45 -19.89
C ASP A 106 19.50 0.91 -20.95
N ASP A 107 18.86 -0.02 -21.67
CA ASP A 107 17.78 0.30 -22.60
C ASP A 107 16.58 0.89 -21.87
N ILE A 108 16.21 0.31 -20.72
CA ILE A 108 15.11 0.80 -19.89
C ILE A 108 15.42 2.17 -19.30
N LEU A 109 16.64 2.40 -18.85
CA LEU A 109 17.04 3.73 -18.32
C LEU A 109 17.01 4.79 -19.43
N ARG A 110 17.45 4.45 -20.67
CA ARG A 110 17.31 5.35 -21.83
C ARG A 110 15.84 5.60 -22.18
N TYR A 111 15.01 4.55 -22.13
CA TYR A 111 13.56 4.68 -22.34
C TYR A 111 12.94 5.66 -21.33
N ARG A 112 13.26 5.51 -20.04
CA ARG A 112 12.77 6.42 -18.99
C ARG A 112 13.18 7.86 -19.25
N SER A 113 14.48 8.10 -19.57
CA SER A 113 14.99 9.45 -19.88
C SER A 113 14.26 10.08 -21.06
N TYR A 114 14.06 9.30 -22.13
CA TYR A 114 13.33 9.76 -23.32
C TYR A 114 11.89 10.19 -23.01
N VAL A 115 11.20 9.40 -22.20
CA VAL A 115 9.83 9.71 -21.72
C VAL A 115 9.82 10.94 -20.83
N ASP A 116 10.79 11.06 -19.90
CA ASP A 116 10.91 12.21 -19.00
C ASP A 116 11.12 13.51 -19.77
N GLU A 117 12.01 13.53 -20.75
CA GLU A 117 12.21 14.66 -21.67
C GLU A 117 10.94 14.99 -22.46
N GLY A 118 10.16 13.97 -22.85
CA GLY A 118 8.87 14.16 -23.50
C GLY A 118 7.86 14.87 -22.64
N ILE A 119 7.71 14.45 -21.36
CA ILE A 119 6.79 15.08 -20.39
C ILE A 119 7.23 16.52 -20.08
N GLU A 120 8.53 16.76 -19.93
CA GLU A 120 9.02 18.13 -19.69
C GLU A 120 8.70 19.06 -20.87
N ARG A 121 8.95 18.63 -22.11
CA ARG A 121 8.56 19.39 -23.31
C ARG A 121 7.05 19.64 -23.38
N LEU A 122 6.22 18.62 -23.00
CA LEU A 122 4.79 18.79 -22.97
C LEU A 122 4.38 19.86 -21.95
N LEU A 123 5.00 19.86 -20.77
CA LEU A 123 4.74 20.84 -19.71
C LEU A 123 5.17 22.27 -20.10
N GLU A 124 6.13 22.48 -21.00
CA GLU A 124 6.56 23.79 -21.46
C GLU A 124 5.61 24.48 -22.43
N VAL A 125 4.79 23.71 -23.17
CA VAL A 125 3.94 24.22 -24.26
C VAL A 125 2.49 24.53 -23.85
N ASN A 126 2.20 24.77 -22.59
CA ASN A 126 0.86 25.00 -22.06
C ASN A 126 -0.12 23.86 -22.40
N PRO A 127 0.04 22.71 -21.77
CA PRO A 127 -0.66 21.47 -22.11
C PRO A 127 -2.16 21.54 -21.86
N ASP A 128 -2.91 20.69 -22.56
CA ASP A 128 -4.32 20.46 -22.31
C ASP A 128 -4.58 20.11 -20.83
N PRO A 129 -5.64 20.64 -20.19
CA PRO A 129 -5.99 20.26 -18.80
C PRO A 129 -6.11 18.75 -18.58
N GLU A 130 -6.55 17.98 -19.58
CA GLU A 130 -6.58 16.52 -19.48
C GLU A 130 -5.18 15.90 -19.44
N ALA A 131 -4.22 16.45 -20.20
CA ALA A 131 -2.82 16.03 -20.11
C ALA A 131 -2.26 16.23 -18.71
N LEU A 132 -2.55 17.38 -18.06
CA LEU A 132 -2.12 17.65 -16.69
C LEU A 132 -2.72 16.67 -15.70
N ARG A 133 -4.03 16.36 -15.80
CA ARG A 133 -4.68 15.34 -14.96
C ARG A 133 -4.04 13.97 -15.13
N ARG A 134 -3.73 13.58 -16.37
CA ARG A 134 -3.08 12.28 -16.64
C ARG A 134 -1.62 12.23 -16.16
N ILE A 135 -0.89 13.35 -16.20
CA ILE A 135 0.45 13.43 -15.62
C ILE A 135 0.37 13.24 -14.10
N GLU A 136 -0.60 13.87 -13.44
CA GLU A 136 -0.82 13.70 -12.01
C GLU A 136 -1.24 12.27 -11.65
N LEU A 137 -2.14 11.65 -12.42
CA LEU A 137 -2.47 10.24 -12.29
C LEU A 137 -1.23 9.34 -12.47
N GLY A 138 -0.42 9.60 -13.49
CA GLY A 138 0.82 8.86 -13.73
C GLY A 138 1.84 8.97 -12.61
N ALA A 139 1.96 10.15 -11.98
CA ALA A 139 2.80 10.32 -10.80
C ALA A 139 2.29 9.49 -9.60
N ASN A 140 0.99 9.51 -9.33
CA ASN A 140 0.39 8.67 -8.29
C ASN A 140 0.50 7.17 -8.61
N HIS A 141 0.36 6.77 -9.89
CA HIS A 141 0.59 5.41 -10.34
C HIS A 141 2.04 4.95 -10.11
N GLU A 142 3.03 5.80 -10.38
CA GLU A 142 4.42 5.47 -10.12
C GLU A 142 4.72 5.40 -8.61
N GLU A 143 4.08 6.23 -7.78
CA GLU A 143 4.17 6.13 -6.31
C GLU A 143 3.62 4.79 -5.79
N GLN A 144 2.53 4.25 -6.36
CA GLN A 144 2.10 2.87 -6.06
C GLN A 144 3.16 1.84 -6.47
N HIS A 145 3.78 2.03 -7.63
CA HIS A 145 4.84 1.15 -8.10
C HIS A 145 6.13 1.25 -7.27
N GLN A 146 6.42 2.36 -6.59
CA GLN A 146 7.51 2.48 -5.61
C GLN A 146 7.28 1.55 -4.40
N GLU A 147 6.06 1.51 -3.91
CA GLU A 147 5.67 0.58 -2.84
C GLU A 147 5.74 -0.88 -3.30
N LEU A 148 5.11 -1.22 -4.43
CA LEU A 148 5.13 -2.57 -4.99
C LEU A 148 6.56 -3.05 -5.25
N LEU A 149 7.44 -2.18 -5.73
CA LEU A 149 8.83 -2.48 -5.98
C LEU A 149 9.57 -2.91 -4.69
N LEU A 150 9.35 -2.20 -3.58
CA LEU A 150 9.96 -2.53 -2.29
C LEU A 150 9.41 -3.83 -1.69
N THR A 151 8.11 -4.09 -1.85
CA THR A 151 7.51 -5.38 -1.42
C THR A 151 8.01 -6.55 -2.26
N ASP A 152 8.16 -6.35 -3.57
CA ASP A 152 8.66 -7.39 -4.48
C ASP A 152 10.15 -7.68 -4.25
N ILE A 153 10.97 -6.65 -3.96
CA ILE A 153 12.38 -6.80 -3.55
C ILE A 153 12.48 -7.58 -2.24
N LEU A 154 11.68 -7.23 -1.23
CA LEU A 154 11.68 -7.93 0.05
C LEU A 154 11.40 -9.42 -0.16
N HIS A 155 10.39 -9.76 -0.95
CA HIS A 155 10.05 -11.15 -1.24
C HIS A 155 11.16 -11.86 -2.04
N ALA A 156 11.74 -11.19 -3.03
CA ALA A 156 12.84 -11.74 -3.82
C ALA A 156 14.08 -12.04 -2.95
N PHE A 157 14.43 -11.14 -2.05
CA PHE A 157 15.58 -11.31 -1.16
C PHE A 157 15.31 -12.34 -0.07
N TYR A 158 14.07 -12.42 0.43
CA TYR A 158 13.68 -13.47 1.36
C TYR A 158 13.75 -14.88 0.74
N THR A 159 13.37 -15.05 -0.52
CA THR A 159 13.44 -16.35 -1.19
C THR A 159 14.86 -16.75 -1.59
N ASN A 160 15.78 -15.80 -1.65
CA ASN A 160 17.20 -16.08 -1.87
C ASN A 160 17.82 -16.72 -0.61
N PRO A 161 18.46 -17.91 -0.72
CA PRO A 161 19.08 -18.56 0.42
C PRO A 161 20.16 -17.74 1.13
N LEU A 162 20.77 -16.76 0.43
CA LEU A 162 21.78 -15.86 0.99
C LEU A 162 21.19 -14.72 1.83
N ARG A 163 19.85 -14.52 1.76
CA ARG A 163 19.16 -13.47 2.51
C ARG A 163 19.82 -12.09 2.37
N PRO A 164 19.99 -11.55 1.15
CA PRO A 164 20.63 -10.24 0.96
C PRO A 164 19.88 -9.15 1.73
N ILE A 165 20.62 -8.17 2.24
CA ILE A 165 20.03 -6.99 2.90
C ILE A 165 19.86 -5.90 1.87
N TYR A 166 18.64 -5.37 1.73
CA TYR A 166 18.36 -4.30 0.78
C TYR A 166 19.05 -2.99 1.18
N ARG A 167 18.89 -2.56 2.44
CA ARG A 167 19.55 -1.37 3.00
C ARG A 167 19.76 -1.59 4.50
N PRO A 168 21.00 -1.83 4.96
CA PRO A 168 21.27 -2.00 6.39
C PRO A 168 20.94 -0.72 7.16
N PHE A 169 20.70 -0.84 8.47
CA PHE A 169 20.64 0.33 9.34
C PHE A 169 22.00 1.01 9.40
N ASP A 170 22.03 2.33 9.32
CA ASP A 170 23.20 3.08 9.71
C ASP A 170 23.41 2.95 11.24
N SER A 171 24.66 2.81 11.67
CA SER A 171 25.01 2.66 13.11
C SER A 171 24.54 3.85 13.98
N ASN A 172 24.14 4.96 13.38
CA ASN A 172 23.62 6.17 14.02
C ASN A 172 22.08 6.32 13.89
N GLN A 173 21.40 5.45 13.15
CA GLN A 173 19.94 5.44 13.15
C GLN A 173 19.49 4.64 14.39
N ASP A 174 19.04 5.39 15.41
CA ASP A 174 18.45 4.77 16.60
C ASP A 174 17.29 3.85 16.17
N MET A 175 17.49 2.56 16.41
CA MET A 175 16.36 1.65 16.48
C MET A 175 15.42 2.25 17.51
N ARG A 176 14.22 2.62 17.10
CA ARG A 176 13.22 3.15 18.04
C ARG A 176 12.91 2.06 19.06
N SER A 177 13.68 2.03 20.14
CA SER A 177 13.43 1.14 21.28
C SER A 177 12.38 1.77 22.18
N ALA A 178 11.13 1.69 21.76
CA ALA A 178 10.02 2.08 22.63
C ALA A 178 9.28 0.79 23.01
N SER A 179 8.97 0.64 24.30
CA SER A 179 8.05 -0.40 24.75
C SER A 179 6.63 0.01 24.40
N ALA A 180 5.86 -0.90 23.80
CA ALA A 180 4.47 -0.64 23.48
C ALA A 180 3.66 -0.51 24.78
N GLU A 181 2.93 0.61 24.94
CA GLU A 181 1.97 0.76 26.00
C GLU A 181 0.81 -0.25 25.86
N PRO A 182 0.15 -0.64 26.94
CA PRO A 182 -1.03 -1.50 26.89
C PRO A 182 -2.06 -0.94 25.90
N LEU A 183 -2.67 -1.83 25.11
CA LEU A 183 -3.66 -1.47 24.09
C LEU A 183 -4.87 -0.82 24.73
N ARG A 184 -5.26 0.36 24.25
CA ARG A 184 -6.45 1.10 24.68
C ARG A 184 -7.41 1.24 23.51
N PHE A 185 -8.68 1.51 23.80
CA PHE A 185 -9.70 1.73 22.78
C PHE A 185 -10.24 3.16 22.89
N ILE A 186 -10.20 3.88 21.79
CA ILE A 186 -10.75 5.23 21.65
C ILE A 186 -12.17 5.11 21.12
N HIS A 187 -13.11 5.77 21.79
CA HIS A 187 -14.53 5.69 21.50
C HIS A 187 -14.96 6.76 20.49
N PHE A 188 -15.80 6.37 19.53
CA PHE A 188 -16.42 7.22 18.54
C PHE A 188 -17.94 7.07 18.60
N ASN A 189 -18.66 8.19 18.57
CA ASN A 189 -20.12 8.19 18.74
C ASN A 189 -20.87 7.63 17.53
N GLY A 190 -20.22 7.49 16.37
CA GLY A 190 -20.90 7.13 15.13
C GLY A 190 -21.86 8.23 14.65
N GLY A 191 -22.95 7.82 13.99
CA GLY A 191 -23.96 8.69 13.43
C GLY A 191 -23.91 8.72 11.90
N LEU A 192 -24.58 9.70 11.30
CA LEU A 192 -24.54 9.91 9.86
C LEU A 192 -23.31 10.73 9.51
N ILE A 193 -22.41 10.12 8.72
CA ILE A 193 -21.14 10.73 8.32
C ILE A 193 -21.02 10.73 6.79
N ASP A 194 -20.22 11.64 6.27
CA ASP A 194 -19.82 11.68 4.87
C ASP A 194 -18.46 10.98 4.71
N VAL A 195 -18.36 10.06 3.75
CA VAL A 195 -17.14 9.31 3.40
C VAL A 195 -16.82 9.44 1.92
N GLY A 196 -15.57 9.29 1.56
CA GLY A 196 -15.05 9.53 0.22
C GLY A 196 -14.36 10.88 0.10
N PHE A 197 -13.70 11.10 -1.02
CA PHE A 197 -12.87 12.29 -1.23
C PHE A 197 -13.68 13.58 -1.23
N SER A 198 -13.21 14.59 -0.50
CA SER A 198 -13.89 15.90 -0.35
C SER A 198 -12.97 17.09 -0.62
N ASP A 199 -11.64 16.86 -0.73
CA ASP A 199 -10.67 17.93 -0.85
C ASP A 199 -10.53 18.45 -2.29
N SER A 200 -9.66 19.43 -2.45
CA SER A 200 -9.13 19.85 -3.75
C SER A 200 -7.86 19.06 -4.05
N GLY A 201 -7.67 18.63 -5.30
CA GLY A 201 -6.49 17.91 -5.73
C GLY A 201 -6.84 16.52 -6.28
N PHE A 202 -5.86 15.62 -6.21
CA PHE A 202 -5.97 14.30 -6.81
C PHE A 202 -6.70 13.30 -5.90
N CYS A 203 -7.62 12.54 -6.51
CA CYS A 203 -8.14 11.30 -5.96
C CYS A 203 -8.29 10.25 -7.08
N TYR A 204 -8.36 8.99 -6.70
CA TYR A 204 -8.75 7.94 -7.63
C TYR A 204 -10.27 7.86 -7.76
N ASP A 205 -10.75 7.28 -8.86
CA ASP A 205 -12.18 7.08 -9.10
C ASP A 205 -12.87 6.23 -8.03
N ASN A 206 -12.15 5.28 -7.41
CA ASN A 206 -12.67 4.41 -6.35
C ASN A 206 -12.91 5.13 -5.01
N GLU A 207 -12.46 6.37 -4.87
CA GLU A 207 -12.71 7.25 -3.71
C GLU A 207 -13.98 8.09 -3.89
N LEU A 208 -14.63 7.98 -5.05
CA LEU A 208 -15.80 8.76 -5.45
C LEU A 208 -17.02 7.86 -5.72
N PRO A 209 -18.24 8.49 -5.63
CA PRO A 209 -18.53 9.83 -5.12
C PRO A 209 -18.51 9.87 -3.58
N ARG A 210 -18.27 11.04 -2.99
CA ARG A 210 -18.51 11.25 -1.55
C ARG A 210 -19.97 10.98 -1.25
N HIS A 211 -20.25 10.22 -0.20
CA HIS A 211 -21.60 9.77 0.12
C HIS A 211 -21.78 9.59 1.63
N ARG A 212 -23.02 9.48 2.07
CA ARG A 212 -23.37 9.36 3.47
C ARG A 212 -23.48 7.90 3.90
N VAL A 213 -22.90 7.60 5.08
CA VAL A 213 -22.95 6.30 5.73
C VAL A 213 -23.38 6.47 7.18
N TRP A 214 -24.24 5.57 7.66
CA TRP A 214 -24.56 5.49 9.09
C TRP A 214 -23.55 4.57 9.79
N LEU A 215 -22.94 5.05 10.87
CA LEU A 215 -22.10 4.26 11.77
C LEU A 215 -22.75 4.12 13.14
N GLU A 216 -22.81 2.90 13.64
CA GLU A 216 -23.13 2.69 15.07
C GLU A 216 -21.93 3.18 15.92
N PRO A 217 -22.15 3.51 17.22
CA PRO A 217 -21.03 3.79 18.11
C PRO A 217 -20.00 2.64 18.11
N TYR A 218 -18.72 3.00 17.98
CA TYR A 218 -17.62 2.05 17.87
C TYR A 218 -16.39 2.52 18.64
N ALA A 219 -15.44 1.63 18.82
CA ALA A 219 -14.13 1.97 19.36
C ALA A 219 -13.02 1.39 18.50
N LEU A 220 -11.93 2.14 18.36
CA LEU A 220 -10.73 1.69 17.67
C LEU A 220 -9.57 1.56 18.66
N ALA A 221 -8.76 0.54 18.48
CA ALA A 221 -7.49 0.42 19.18
C ALA A 221 -6.59 1.63 18.89
N ASP A 222 -5.97 2.17 19.92
CA ASP A 222 -5.16 3.39 19.81
C ASP A 222 -3.83 3.20 19.07
N ARG A 223 -3.41 1.94 18.81
CA ARG A 223 -2.24 1.54 18.03
C ARG A 223 -2.48 0.24 17.29
N LEU A 224 -1.53 -0.11 16.43
CA LEU A 224 -1.50 -1.41 15.76
C LEU A 224 -1.14 -2.53 16.74
N ILE A 225 -1.51 -3.76 16.39
CA ILE A 225 -1.12 -4.98 17.11
C ILE A 225 0.36 -5.26 16.89
N THR A 226 1.06 -5.56 17.97
CA THR A 226 2.50 -5.80 17.97
C THR A 226 2.87 -7.24 17.60
N ASN A 227 4.13 -7.47 17.23
CA ASN A 227 4.68 -8.81 17.01
C ASN A 227 4.56 -9.66 18.28
N ARG A 228 4.78 -9.09 19.47
CA ARG A 228 4.61 -9.78 20.76
C ARG A 228 3.20 -10.31 20.94
N GLU A 229 2.19 -9.47 20.76
CA GLU A 229 0.78 -9.85 20.90
C GLU A 229 0.39 -10.92 19.86
N TYR A 230 0.94 -10.83 18.67
CA TYR A 230 0.69 -11.84 17.63
C TYR A 230 1.39 -13.18 17.95
N ALA A 231 2.57 -13.14 18.54
CA ALA A 231 3.26 -14.35 19.01
C ALA A 231 2.48 -15.06 20.13
N GLU A 232 1.78 -14.31 20.99
CA GLU A 232 0.87 -14.89 21.99
C GLU A 232 -0.30 -15.65 21.33
N PHE A 233 -0.89 -15.09 20.27
CA PHE A 233 -1.90 -15.78 19.46
C PHE A 233 -1.38 -17.10 18.88
N ILE A 234 -0.15 -17.09 18.33
CA ILE A 234 0.50 -18.31 17.82
C ILE A 234 0.70 -19.32 18.94
N ALA A 235 1.26 -18.90 20.08
CA ALA A 235 1.54 -19.76 21.24
C ALA A 235 0.27 -20.38 21.83
N ASP A 236 -0.83 -19.64 21.88
CA ASP A 236 -2.15 -20.14 22.30
C ASP A 236 -2.80 -21.09 21.26
N GLY A 237 -2.09 -21.38 20.17
CA GLY A 237 -2.55 -22.31 19.15
C GLY A 237 -3.54 -21.70 18.15
N GLY A 238 -3.46 -20.42 17.90
CA GLY A 238 -4.36 -19.71 16.95
C GLY A 238 -4.41 -20.35 15.58
N TYR A 239 -3.30 -20.84 15.05
CA TYR A 239 -3.25 -21.58 13.77
C TYR A 239 -3.71 -23.05 13.84
N ARG A 240 -4.22 -23.52 15.00
CA ARG A 240 -4.73 -24.88 15.20
C ARG A 240 -6.20 -24.90 15.62
N LYS A 241 -6.80 -23.75 15.86
CA LYS A 241 -8.18 -23.55 16.33
C LYS A 241 -9.05 -23.09 15.17
N SER A 242 -9.61 -24.05 14.40
CA SER A 242 -10.41 -23.76 13.18
C SER A 242 -11.61 -22.83 13.44
N GLU A 243 -12.15 -22.83 14.65
CA GLU A 243 -13.27 -21.99 15.08
C GLU A 243 -12.96 -20.48 15.07
N LEU A 244 -11.68 -20.10 15.05
CA LEU A 244 -11.25 -18.70 14.92
C LEU A 244 -11.26 -18.20 13.47
N TRP A 245 -11.24 -19.12 12.51
CA TRP A 245 -11.00 -18.81 11.11
C TRP A 245 -12.26 -18.74 10.28
N LEU A 246 -12.26 -17.89 9.27
CA LEU A 246 -13.19 -18.00 8.16
C LEU A 246 -12.85 -19.27 7.35
N SER A 247 -13.85 -19.94 6.78
CA SER A 247 -13.67 -21.22 6.08
C SER A 247 -12.57 -21.17 5.02
N ALA A 248 -12.63 -20.16 4.13
CA ALA A 248 -11.60 -19.99 3.09
C ALA A 248 -10.20 -19.73 3.68
N GLY A 249 -10.13 -19.01 4.81
CA GLY A 249 -8.86 -18.76 5.51
C GLY A 249 -8.26 -20.03 6.09
N TRP A 250 -9.09 -20.89 6.69
CA TRP A 250 -8.66 -22.20 7.19
C TRP A 250 -8.10 -23.07 6.06
N ASP A 251 -8.82 -23.14 4.94
CA ASP A 251 -8.38 -23.92 3.78
C ASP A 251 -7.03 -23.42 3.26
N VAL A 252 -6.84 -22.09 3.18
CA VAL A 252 -5.60 -21.46 2.71
C VAL A 252 -4.42 -21.81 3.62
N ILE A 253 -4.55 -21.67 4.95
CA ILE A 253 -3.43 -21.97 5.87
C ILE A 253 -3.08 -23.46 5.89
N GLU A 254 -4.08 -24.36 5.77
CA GLU A 254 -3.84 -25.80 5.71
C GLU A 254 -3.16 -26.21 4.40
N GLN A 255 -3.63 -25.71 3.25
CA GLN A 255 -3.05 -26.01 1.95
C GLN A 255 -1.59 -25.56 1.82
N ASN A 256 -1.26 -24.39 2.41
CA ASN A 256 0.08 -23.81 2.35
C ASN A 256 0.95 -24.18 3.56
N GLY A 257 0.41 -24.84 4.57
CA GLY A 257 1.12 -25.19 5.80
C GLY A 257 1.53 -23.96 6.63
N TRP A 258 0.80 -22.84 6.50
CA TRP A 258 1.15 -21.61 7.21
C TRP A 258 0.89 -21.74 8.72
N ARG A 259 1.83 -21.23 9.53
CA ARG A 259 1.77 -21.28 10.99
C ARG A 259 2.26 -19.99 11.66
N ALA A 260 2.63 -18.98 10.86
CA ALA A 260 3.11 -17.68 11.29
C ALA A 260 2.99 -16.67 10.14
N PRO A 261 3.14 -15.36 10.38
CA PRO A 261 3.27 -14.34 9.34
C PRO A 261 4.35 -14.69 8.31
N LEU A 262 4.22 -14.19 7.09
CA LEU A 262 5.28 -14.31 6.10
C LEU A 262 6.55 -13.60 6.62
N TYR A 263 7.71 -14.15 6.32
CA TYR A 263 9.04 -13.68 6.79
C TYR A 263 9.38 -13.97 8.25
N TRP A 264 8.52 -14.63 9.02
CA TRP A 264 8.88 -15.19 10.30
C TRP A 264 9.49 -16.59 10.10
N ASN A 265 10.69 -16.80 10.66
CA ASN A 265 11.39 -18.07 10.60
C ASN A 265 11.49 -18.65 12.01
N ALA A 266 11.12 -19.93 12.19
CA ALA A 266 11.24 -20.59 13.47
C ALA A 266 12.71 -20.98 13.74
N GLU A 267 13.24 -20.60 14.89
CA GLU A 267 14.57 -20.99 15.39
C GLU A 267 14.43 -21.63 16.77
N GLY A 268 14.29 -22.96 16.80
CA GLY A 268 14.01 -23.68 18.04
C GLY A 268 12.66 -23.25 18.63
N GLU A 269 12.70 -22.62 19.82
CA GLU A 269 11.51 -22.07 20.50
C GLU A 269 11.28 -20.57 20.23
N SER A 270 12.14 -19.93 19.41
CA SER A 270 12.08 -18.50 19.11
C SER A 270 11.78 -18.26 17.63
N TRP A 271 11.59 -16.98 17.27
CA TRP A 271 11.37 -16.53 15.92
C TRP A 271 12.38 -15.46 15.52
N THR A 272 12.82 -15.50 14.26
CA THR A 272 13.47 -14.37 13.59
C THR A 272 12.58 -13.81 12.51
N LEU A 273 12.70 -12.52 12.25
CA LEU A 273 11.94 -11.77 11.26
C LEU A 273 12.91 -11.27 10.19
N TYR A 274 12.60 -11.53 8.93
CA TYR A 274 13.35 -10.96 7.82
C TYR A 274 12.69 -9.68 7.30
N THR A 275 13.48 -8.62 7.11
CA THR A 275 13.04 -7.28 6.70
C THR A 275 13.92 -6.72 5.58
N LEU A 276 13.54 -5.58 4.99
CA LEU A 276 14.41 -4.82 4.08
C LEU A 276 15.74 -4.36 4.74
N ARG A 277 15.79 -4.36 6.09
CA ARG A 277 16.94 -3.99 6.90
C ARG A 277 17.80 -5.17 7.33
N GLY A 278 17.41 -6.40 6.96
CA GLY A 278 18.02 -7.65 7.35
C GLY A 278 17.17 -8.43 8.34
N GLU A 279 17.81 -9.43 8.95
CA GLU A 279 17.19 -10.29 9.95
C GLU A 279 17.26 -9.65 11.34
N THR A 280 16.20 -9.81 12.13
CA THR A 280 16.11 -9.36 13.52
C THR A 280 15.41 -10.43 14.35
N SER A 281 15.71 -10.52 15.65
CA SER A 281 14.98 -11.42 16.54
C SER A 281 13.58 -10.90 16.85
N LEU A 282 12.65 -11.80 17.19
CA LEU A 282 11.33 -11.41 17.67
C LEU A 282 11.41 -10.53 18.92
N GLU A 283 12.41 -10.77 19.80
CA GLU A 283 12.59 -10.00 21.02
C GLU A 283 12.92 -8.52 20.70
N GLU A 284 13.83 -8.29 19.75
CA GLU A 284 14.19 -6.93 19.30
C GLU A 284 13.04 -6.23 18.58
N ALA A 285 12.25 -6.97 17.82
CA ALA A 285 11.10 -6.43 17.06
C ALA A 285 9.76 -6.55 17.81
N ALA A 286 9.76 -6.97 19.08
CA ALA A 286 8.57 -7.39 19.81
C ALA A 286 7.47 -6.32 19.84
N ASP A 287 7.84 -5.07 20.02
CA ASP A 287 6.91 -3.95 20.18
C ASP A 287 6.62 -3.19 18.86
N ALA A 288 7.22 -3.62 17.75
CA ALA A 288 6.85 -3.16 16.41
C ALA A 288 5.54 -3.83 15.94
N PRO A 289 4.76 -3.19 15.07
CA PRO A 289 3.56 -3.79 14.50
C PRO A 289 3.84 -5.10 13.78
N VAL A 290 2.97 -6.10 13.98
CA VAL A 290 2.99 -7.31 13.13
C VAL A 290 2.63 -6.93 11.71
N SER A 291 3.35 -7.51 10.75
CA SER A 291 3.13 -7.27 9.33
C SER A 291 3.21 -8.54 8.50
N HIS A 292 2.87 -8.41 7.21
CA HIS A 292 2.90 -9.51 6.25
C HIS A 292 1.97 -10.66 6.60
N ILE A 293 0.73 -10.29 6.96
CA ILE A 293 -0.37 -11.19 7.28
C ILE A 293 -1.51 -11.03 6.29
N THR A 294 -2.27 -12.10 6.08
CA THR A 294 -3.50 -12.10 5.28
C THR A 294 -4.65 -11.42 6.01
N TYR A 295 -5.70 -11.07 5.27
CA TYR A 295 -6.99 -10.69 5.89
C TYR A 295 -7.50 -11.78 6.84
N PHE A 296 -7.37 -13.05 6.45
CA PHE A 296 -7.82 -14.18 7.25
C PHE A 296 -7.08 -14.31 8.58
N GLU A 297 -5.76 -14.09 8.57
CA GLU A 297 -4.92 -14.05 9.77
C GLU A 297 -5.30 -12.88 10.68
N ALA A 298 -5.57 -11.71 10.09
CA ALA A 298 -6.02 -10.53 10.83
C ALA A 298 -7.40 -10.74 11.49
N ASP A 299 -8.37 -11.33 10.77
CA ASP A 299 -9.71 -11.66 11.29
C ASP A 299 -9.64 -12.72 12.39
N ALA A 300 -8.82 -13.78 12.19
CA ALA A 300 -8.63 -14.83 13.20
C ALA A 300 -8.03 -14.29 14.48
N PHE A 301 -7.01 -13.43 14.38
CA PHE A 301 -6.43 -12.72 15.53
C PHE A 301 -7.50 -11.87 16.25
N ALA A 302 -8.27 -11.10 15.49
CA ALA A 302 -9.30 -10.25 16.07
C ALA A 302 -10.35 -11.07 16.83
N ARG A 303 -10.78 -12.21 16.30
CA ARG A 303 -11.70 -13.16 16.99
C ARG A 303 -11.08 -13.77 18.24
N TRP A 304 -9.81 -14.17 18.17
CA TRP A 304 -9.07 -14.67 19.35
C TRP A 304 -9.01 -13.64 20.46
N ALA A 305 -8.79 -12.37 20.11
CA ALA A 305 -8.78 -11.26 21.06
C ALA A 305 -10.19 -10.84 21.54
N GLY A 306 -11.26 -11.51 21.09
CA GLY A 306 -12.64 -11.13 21.41
C GLY A 306 -13.06 -9.79 20.81
N LYS A 307 -12.45 -9.39 19.70
CA LYS A 307 -12.64 -8.13 18.99
C LYS A 307 -13.01 -8.38 17.52
N ARG A 308 -12.97 -7.34 16.70
CA ARG A 308 -13.19 -7.38 15.26
C ARG A 308 -12.21 -6.44 14.53
N LEU A 309 -12.16 -6.55 13.22
CA LEU A 309 -11.54 -5.54 12.38
C LEU A 309 -12.50 -4.33 12.22
N PRO A 310 -11.98 -3.11 12.01
CA PRO A 310 -12.80 -1.96 11.65
C PRO A 310 -13.41 -2.15 10.26
N THR A 311 -14.53 -1.48 9.99
CA THR A 311 -14.94 -1.21 8.62
C THR A 311 -14.09 -0.09 8.02
N GLU A 312 -13.98 -0.03 6.69
CA GLU A 312 -13.27 1.08 6.04
C GLU A 312 -13.86 2.44 6.37
N PHE A 313 -15.16 2.50 6.65
CA PHE A 313 -15.87 3.73 6.98
C PHE A 313 -15.61 4.19 8.43
N GLU A 314 -15.52 3.27 9.39
CA GLU A 314 -15.11 3.56 10.76
C GLU A 314 -13.67 4.09 10.79
N TRP A 315 -12.79 3.48 9.99
CA TRP A 315 -11.41 3.91 9.88
C TRP A 315 -11.30 5.32 9.28
N GLU A 316 -11.99 5.56 8.14
CA GLU A 316 -11.96 6.84 7.44
C GLU A 316 -12.50 7.97 8.31
N ALA A 317 -13.63 7.74 8.99
CA ALA A 317 -14.21 8.73 9.91
C ALA A 317 -13.27 9.11 11.05
N ALA A 318 -12.53 8.15 11.59
CA ALA A 318 -11.55 8.41 12.63
C ALA A 318 -10.30 9.14 12.10
N ALA A 319 -9.92 8.89 10.84
CA ALA A 319 -8.75 9.45 10.21
C ALA A 319 -8.95 10.88 9.67
N GLU A 320 -10.18 11.26 9.32
CA GLU A 320 -10.48 12.53 8.62
C GLU A 320 -9.95 13.77 9.35
N THR A 321 -9.91 13.72 10.68
CA THR A 321 -9.46 14.86 11.51
C THR A 321 -7.99 14.82 11.89
N GLN A 322 -7.25 13.78 11.48
CA GLN A 322 -5.87 13.59 11.88
C GLN A 322 -4.90 13.92 10.72
N PRO A 323 -3.85 14.71 10.99
CA PRO A 323 -2.86 15.03 9.95
C PRO A 323 -2.14 13.77 9.47
N VAL A 324 -1.86 13.69 8.18
CA VAL A 324 -1.07 12.60 7.59
C VAL A 324 0.38 12.72 8.06
N SER A 325 0.73 11.98 9.09
CA SER A 325 2.09 11.95 9.66
C SER A 325 2.34 10.60 10.32
N GLY A 326 3.43 9.93 9.95
CA GLY A 326 3.76 8.63 10.49
C GLY A 326 5.03 8.03 9.86
N ASN A 327 5.20 6.73 10.06
CA ASN A 327 6.30 5.96 9.49
C ASN A 327 5.94 5.56 8.04
N LEU A 328 6.08 6.52 7.11
CA LEU A 328 5.91 6.37 5.68
C LEU A 328 7.28 6.26 4.98
N LEU A 329 7.32 6.02 3.68
CA LEU A 329 8.57 5.87 2.91
C LEU A 329 9.54 7.04 3.10
N ASP A 330 9.01 8.25 3.24
CA ASP A 330 9.79 9.48 3.43
C ASP A 330 10.56 9.51 4.77
N ALA A 331 10.18 8.68 5.74
CA ALA A 331 10.94 8.46 6.98
C ALA A 331 12.16 7.55 6.78
N GLU A 332 12.27 6.90 5.62
CA GLU A 332 13.35 5.96 5.24
C GLU A 332 13.61 4.83 6.24
N PHE A 333 12.65 4.51 7.10
CA PHE A 333 12.80 3.43 8.09
C PHE A 333 12.67 2.04 7.45
N LEU A 334 11.79 1.89 6.45
CA LEU A 334 11.57 0.71 5.62
C LEU A 334 11.17 -0.57 6.38
N THR A 335 10.69 -0.42 7.60
CA THR A 335 10.15 -1.50 8.43
C THR A 335 9.16 -0.89 9.42
N PRO A 336 8.12 -1.60 9.86
CA PRO A 336 7.25 -1.14 10.94
C PRO A 336 8.07 -0.86 12.20
N ALA A 337 7.69 0.19 12.92
CA ALA A 337 8.42 0.66 14.09
C ALA A 337 7.52 0.75 15.32
N PRO A 338 8.05 0.50 16.55
CA PRO A 338 7.31 0.70 17.78
C PRO A 338 6.78 2.12 17.91
N THR A 339 5.62 2.28 18.58
CA THR A 339 5.10 3.60 18.88
C THR A 339 6.04 4.35 19.81
N SER A 340 6.33 5.63 19.51
CA SER A 340 7.03 6.46 20.48
C SER A 340 6.11 6.78 21.68
N ALA A 341 6.67 6.73 22.91
CA ALA A 341 5.96 7.05 24.15
C ALA A 341 5.52 8.54 24.28
N ALA A 342 5.82 9.36 23.30
CA ALA A 342 5.83 10.82 23.41
C ALA A 342 4.57 11.50 22.87
N SER A 343 3.37 11.11 23.28
CA SER A 343 2.26 12.07 23.31
C SER A 343 1.16 11.58 24.28
N ASN A 344 1.20 12.10 25.50
CA ASN A 344 0.16 11.90 26.51
C ASN A 344 -1.17 12.63 26.19
N SER A 345 -1.53 12.85 24.94
CA SER A 345 -2.87 13.31 24.56
C SER A 345 -3.79 12.10 24.45
N GLY A 346 -4.60 11.87 25.46
CA GLY A 346 -5.33 10.62 25.75
C GLY A 346 -6.28 10.07 24.69
N ASP A 347 -6.56 10.77 23.59
CA ASP A 347 -7.60 10.42 22.61
C ASP A 347 -7.10 10.43 21.15
N GLN A 348 -5.79 10.24 20.91
CA GLN A 348 -5.25 10.17 19.55
C GLN A 348 -4.94 8.73 19.15
N LEU A 349 -5.32 8.37 17.91
CA LEU A 349 -4.87 7.14 17.27
C LEU A 349 -3.40 7.30 16.87
N ARG A 350 -2.57 6.35 17.29
CA ARG A 350 -1.15 6.25 16.92
C ARG A 350 -0.98 5.28 15.76
N GLN A 351 0.07 5.43 14.97
CA GLN A 351 0.34 4.54 13.81
C GLN A 351 -0.85 4.45 12.83
N LEU A 352 -1.66 5.51 12.73
CA LEU A 352 -2.77 5.57 11.79
C LEU A 352 -2.27 5.71 10.35
N TRP A 353 -1.09 6.32 10.20
CA TRP A 353 -0.45 6.56 8.92
C TRP A 353 0.91 5.86 8.88
N GLY A 354 1.09 5.03 7.87
CA GLY A 354 2.33 4.27 7.69
C GLY A 354 2.41 3.04 8.60
N ASP A 355 3.61 2.58 8.88
CA ASP A 355 3.91 1.27 9.47
C ASP A 355 3.32 0.11 8.66
N CYS A 356 2.01 -0.15 8.78
CA CYS A 356 1.32 -1.21 8.06
C CYS A 356 -0.02 -0.72 7.49
N TRP A 357 -0.35 -1.17 6.29
CA TRP A 357 -1.71 -1.15 5.80
C TRP A 357 -2.63 -1.92 6.75
N GLU A 358 -3.70 -1.31 7.18
CA GLU A 358 -4.66 -1.87 8.12
C GLU A 358 -5.77 -2.62 7.37
N TRP A 359 -5.87 -3.94 7.56
CA TRP A 359 -6.99 -4.72 7.04
C TRP A 359 -8.30 -4.23 7.63
N THR A 360 -9.29 -4.01 6.78
CA THR A 360 -10.67 -3.69 7.21
C THR A 360 -11.61 -4.87 6.92
N SER A 361 -12.73 -4.92 7.61
CA SER A 361 -13.79 -5.90 7.35
C SER A 361 -14.63 -5.58 6.11
N SER A 362 -14.29 -4.54 5.35
CA SER A 362 -15.03 -4.09 4.18
C SER A 362 -14.57 -4.78 2.91
N ALA A 363 -15.52 -5.36 2.16
CA ALA A 363 -15.26 -5.81 0.80
C ALA A 363 -14.98 -4.61 -0.12
N TYR A 364 -14.06 -4.77 -1.07
CA TYR A 364 -13.78 -3.74 -2.05
C TYR A 364 -14.87 -3.71 -3.12
N LEU A 365 -15.76 -2.73 -2.98
CA LEU A 365 -16.90 -2.47 -3.88
C LEU A 365 -16.91 -1.00 -4.30
N GLY A 366 -17.58 -0.71 -5.43
CA GLY A 366 -17.86 0.68 -5.82
C GLY A 366 -18.75 1.38 -4.79
N TYR A 367 -18.46 2.63 -4.50
CA TYR A 367 -19.36 3.47 -3.71
C TYR A 367 -20.70 3.68 -4.42
N PRO A 368 -21.79 3.99 -3.71
CA PRO A 368 -23.07 4.30 -4.35
C PRO A 368 -22.91 5.43 -5.39
N GLY A 369 -23.21 5.13 -6.67
CA GLY A 369 -23.00 6.06 -7.77
C GLY A 369 -21.58 6.06 -8.38
N PHE A 370 -20.72 5.11 -8.01
CA PHE A 370 -19.41 4.93 -8.63
C PHE A 370 -19.51 4.89 -10.16
N ALA A 371 -18.59 5.60 -10.82
CA ALA A 371 -18.40 5.55 -12.26
C ALA A 371 -16.90 5.47 -12.55
N PRO A 372 -16.43 4.46 -13.33
CA PRO A 372 -15.02 4.36 -13.71
C PRO A 372 -14.64 5.53 -14.62
N LEU A 373 -13.34 5.82 -14.70
CA LEU A 373 -12.80 6.75 -15.69
C LEU A 373 -13.13 6.28 -17.11
N GLU A 374 -13.21 7.22 -18.05
CA GLU A 374 -13.49 6.89 -19.46
C GLU A 374 -12.30 6.18 -20.13
N GLY A 375 -12.61 5.31 -21.09
CA GLY A 375 -11.62 4.60 -21.90
C GLY A 375 -10.79 3.59 -21.10
N SER A 376 -9.57 3.30 -21.57
CA SER A 376 -8.69 2.29 -20.96
C SER A 376 -8.28 2.63 -19.53
N LEU A 377 -8.24 3.90 -19.14
CA LEU A 377 -7.97 4.32 -17.77
C LEU A 377 -9.04 3.86 -16.78
N GLY A 378 -10.27 3.61 -17.21
CA GLY A 378 -11.34 3.04 -16.39
C GLY A 378 -11.09 1.59 -15.95
N GLU A 379 -10.10 0.90 -16.56
CA GLU A 379 -9.67 -0.41 -16.11
C GLU A 379 -8.78 -0.36 -14.85
N TYR A 380 -8.43 0.81 -14.35
CA TYR A 380 -7.48 0.99 -13.26
C TYR A 380 -7.96 0.38 -11.93
N ASN A 381 -9.18 0.68 -11.51
CA ASN A 381 -9.73 0.28 -10.21
C ASN A 381 -10.99 -0.59 -10.33
N GLY A 382 -11.95 -0.18 -11.15
CA GLY A 382 -13.30 -0.74 -11.16
C GLY A 382 -13.37 -2.24 -11.42
N LYS A 383 -12.52 -2.77 -12.27
CA LYS A 383 -12.51 -4.21 -12.59
C LYS A 383 -12.02 -5.13 -11.48
N PHE A 384 -11.41 -4.56 -10.45
CA PHE A 384 -10.93 -5.32 -9.27
C PHE A 384 -11.98 -5.37 -8.14
N MET A 385 -13.14 -4.74 -8.30
CA MET A 385 -14.20 -4.69 -7.28
C MET A 385 -14.95 -6.01 -7.16
N SER A 386 -14.22 -7.10 -6.91
CA SER A 386 -14.74 -8.44 -6.66
C SER A 386 -13.72 -9.30 -5.95
N GLY A 387 -14.10 -9.91 -4.83
CA GLY A 387 -13.26 -10.87 -4.11
C GLY A 387 -12.05 -10.25 -3.42
N GLN A 388 -12.04 -8.95 -3.21
CA GLN A 388 -10.94 -8.24 -2.54
C GLN A 388 -11.45 -7.53 -1.29
N MET A 389 -10.53 -7.27 -0.34
CA MET A 389 -10.81 -6.56 0.90
C MET A 389 -10.05 -5.23 0.92
N VAL A 390 -10.65 -4.22 1.56
CA VAL A 390 -10.05 -2.88 1.66
C VAL A 390 -9.01 -2.81 2.77
N LEU A 391 -7.91 -2.10 2.48
CA LEU A 391 -6.90 -1.71 3.45
C LEU A 391 -6.78 -0.18 3.50
N ARG A 392 -6.41 0.34 4.67
CA ARG A 392 -6.29 1.78 4.92
C ARG A 392 -4.95 2.12 5.59
N GLY A 393 -4.54 3.38 5.53
CA GLY A 393 -3.49 3.96 6.35
C GLY A 393 -2.09 4.08 5.73
N GLY A 394 -1.79 3.29 4.71
CA GLY A 394 -0.42 3.24 4.16
C GLY A 394 0.51 2.32 4.97
N SER A 395 1.73 2.17 4.48
CA SER A 395 2.76 1.37 5.13
C SER A 395 4.09 2.13 5.23
N CYS A 396 5.08 1.55 5.89
CA CYS A 396 6.44 2.11 6.00
C CYS A 396 7.16 2.27 4.64
N VAL A 397 6.58 1.78 3.56
CA VAL A 397 7.08 1.92 2.18
C VAL A 397 6.12 2.66 1.26
N THR A 398 5.03 3.23 1.78
CA THR A 398 4.10 4.08 1.03
C THR A 398 4.61 5.52 1.00
N PRO A 399 4.75 6.18 -0.17
CA PRO A 399 5.13 7.59 -0.26
C PRO A 399 4.12 8.52 0.44
N GLN A 400 4.60 9.49 1.23
CA GLN A 400 3.72 10.40 1.98
C GLN A 400 2.76 11.21 1.09
N PRO A 401 3.16 11.79 -0.05
CA PRO A 401 2.25 12.56 -0.89
C PRO A 401 1.13 11.75 -1.52
N HIS A 402 1.27 10.41 -1.51
CA HIS A 402 0.32 9.49 -2.09
C HIS A 402 -0.87 9.19 -1.18
N ILE A 403 -0.67 9.21 0.16
CA ILE A 403 -1.67 8.77 1.14
C ILE A 403 -2.61 9.90 1.60
N ARG A 404 -3.86 9.57 1.87
CA ARG A 404 -4.93 10.45 2.40
C ARG A 404 -6.03 9.60 3.06
N SER A 405 -6.91 10.23 3.83
CA SER A 405 -7.97 9.52 4.57
C SER A 405 -8.92 8.73 3.69
N SER A 406 -9.25 9.23 2.50
CA SER A 406 -10.14 8.57 1.55
C SER A 406 -9.45 7.48 0.71
N TYR A 407 -8.10 7.37 0.73
CA TYR A 407 -7.38 6.40 -0.09
C TYR A 407 -7.79 4.97 0.26
N ARG A 408 -8.14 4.18 -0.78
CA ARG A 408 -8.59 2.79 -0.66
C ARG A 408 -7.59 1.88 -1.35
N ASN A 409 -6.75 1.18 -0.57
CA ASN A 409 -5.97 0.06 -1.07
C ASN A 409 -6.78 -1.22 -0.99
N PHE A 410 -6.47 -2.21 -1.83
CA PHE A 410 -7.25 -3.43 -1.91
C PHE A 410 -6.39 -4.61 -2.36
N PHE A 411 -6.60 -5.75 -1.72
CA PHE A 411 -5.95 -7.03 -2.09
C PHE A 411 -6.90 -8.20 -1.90
N GLN A 412 -6.58 -9.31 -2.56
CA GLN A 412 -7.24 -10.59 -2.29
C GLN A 412 -6.98 -11.00 -0.84
N PRO A 413 -7.96 -11.60 -0.15
CA PRO A 413 -7.86 -11.84 1.30
C PRO A 413 -6.73 -12.79 1.72
N GLU A 414 -6.18 -13.61 0.82
CA GLU A 414 -5.03 -14.47 1.03
C GLU A 414 -3.66 -13.79 0.80
N THR A 415 -3.65 -12.53 0.35
CA THR A 415 -2.41 -11.76 0.10
C THR A 415 -1.70 -11.43 1.40
N ARG A 416 -0.37 -11.68 1.49
CA ARG A 416 0.42 -11.40 2.68
C ARG A 416 1.86 -10.87 2.45
N TRP A 417 2.30 -10.69 1.20
CA TRP A 417 3.65 -10.11 0.95
C TRP A 417 3.68 -8.59 1.10
N GLN A 418 2.53 -7.94 1.23
CA GLN A 418 2.40 -6.52 1.53
C GLN A 418 2.70 -6.25 3.00
N PHE A 419 3.08 -5.00 3.34
CA PHE A 419 3.20 -4.55 4.73
C PHE A 419 1.79 -4.35 5.32
N SER A 420 1.05 -5.42 5.49
CA SER A 420 -0.33 -5.44 5.98
C SER A 420 -0.37 -5.89 7.44
N GLY A 421 -1.12 -5.19 8.29
CA GLY A 421 -1.21 -5.41 9.73
C GLY A 421 -2.62 -5.27 10.27
N ILE A 422 -2.74 -5.09 11.58
CA ILE A 422 -4.01 -5.14 12.32
C ILE A 422 -4.18 -3.90 13.19
N ARG A 423 -5.33 -3.22 13.01
CA ARG A 423 -5.95 -2.41 14.05
C ARG A 423 -7.22 -3.08 14.48
N LEU A 424 -7.43 -3.24 15.79
CA LEU A 424 -8.66 -3.79 16.33
C LEU A 424 -9.75 -2.73 16.46
N ALA A 425 -10.98 -3.18 16.30
CA ALA A 425 -12.18 -2.42 16.63
C ALA A 425 -13.04 -3.18 17.64
N ASP A 426 -13.86 -2.45 18.39
CA ASP A 426 -14.80 -3.02 19.33
C ASP A 426 -16.19 -2.38 19.18
N LYS A 427 -17.21 -3.09 19.64
CA LYS A 427 -18.56 -2.55 19.76
C LYS A 427 -18.63 -1.72 21.05
N VAL A 428 -19.20 -0.54 20.95
CA VAL A 428 -19.57 0.25 22.14
C VAL A 428 -21.00 -0.14 22.49
N THR A 429 -21.19 -0.81 23.64
CA THR A 429 -22.53 -0.98 24.17
C THR A 429 -23.03 0.39 24.62
N PRO A 430 -24.15 0.90 24.06
CA PRO A 430 -24.71 2.15 24.56
C PRO A 430 -24.93 2.00 26.06
N LEU A 431 -24.44 2.98 26.84
CA LEU A 431 -24.84 3.06 28.25
C LEU A 431 -26.36 3.07 28.25
N THR A 432 -26.98 1.97 28.64
CA THR A 432 -28.41 1.92 28.91
C THR A 432 -28.66 2.96 29.98
N GLY A 433 -29.17 4.11 29.54
CA GLY A 433 -29.58 5.16 30.47
C GLY A 433 -30.47 4.53 31.51
N GLY A 434 -30.01 4.48 32.74
CA GLY A 434 -30.83 4.02 33.86
C GLY A 434 -32.12 4.81 33.86
N ALA A 435 -33.19 4.16 33.41
CA ALA A 435 -34.53 4.66 33.71
C ALA A 435 -34.66 4.57 35.22
N SER A 436 -34.35 5.65 35.91
CA SER A 436 -34.81 5.85 37.28
C SER A 436 -36.34 5.84 37.26
N LYS A 437 -36.89 4.78 37.84
CA LYS A 437 -38.30 4.72 38.22
C LYS A 437 -38.60 5.71 39.31
#